data_8a41dd31acf84d1b2de1065cd3eb52ad
#
_entry.id   8a41dd31acf84d1b2de1065cd3eb52ad
#
_cell.length_a   1.000
_cell.length_b   1.000
_cell.length_c   1.000
_cell.angle_alpha   90.00
_cell.angle_beta   90.00
_cell.angle_gamma   90.00
#
_symmetry.space_group_name_H-M   'P 1'
#
loop_
_entity.id
_entity.type
_entity.pdbx_description
1 polymer ?
#
loop_
_entity_poly.entity_id
_entity_poly.type
_entity_poly.pdbx_seq_one_letter_code
_entity_poly.pdbx_strand_id
1 'polypeptide(L)' 'MQAKYKNKSRNGLKNGHEYIIKISKPTGHYYVYDCHVIFDVTKQEEINLWMNYASEISIKNNWEFDKLELDNE' A
#
# COMPACT_ATOMS: atom_id res chain seq x y z
N MET A 1 0.25 1.23 8.60
CA MET A 1 -0.84 0.26 8.81
C MET A 1 -0.47 -1.09 8.23
N GLN A 2 -1.10 -2.13 8.69
CA GLN A 2 -0.92 -3.46 8.13
C GLN A 2 -2.06 -3.79 7.18
N ALA A 3 -1.73 -4.32 6.00
CA ALA A 3 -2.72 -4.65 4.99
C ALA A 3 -2.30 -5.89 4.22
N LYS A 4 -3.27 -6.63 3.71
CA LYS A 4 -3.02 -7.80 2.88
C LYS A 4 -3.12 -7.42 1.40
N TYR A 5 -2.10 -7.77 0.62
CA TYR A 5 -2.16 -7.53 -0.82
C TYR A 5 -3.05 -8.57 -1.48
N LYS A 6 -4.07 -8.12 -2.20
CA LYS A 6 -5.07 -9.01 -2.77
C LYS A 6 -5.17 -9.00 -4.29
N ASN A 7 -4.22 -8.39 -4.96
CA ASN A 7 -4.18 -8.39 -6.42
C ASN A 7 -3.11 -9.37 -6.91
N LYS A 8 -2.93 -9.47 -8.23
CA LYS A 8 -1.92 -10.36 -8.81
C LYS A 8 -0.53 -9.97 -8.33
N SER A 9 0.28 -10.99 -8.04
CA SER A 9 1.66 -10.79 -7.63
C SER A 9 2.44 -10.00 -8.68
N ARG A 10 3.19 -8.99 -8.24
CA ARG A 10 3.96 -8.12 -9.13
C ARG A 10 5.01 -7.35 -8.34
N ASN A 11 6.15 -7.06 -9.00
CA ASN A 11 7.16 -6.14 -8.46
C ASN A 11 7.50 -6.32 -6.97
N GLY A 12 7.61 -7.56 -6.53
CA GLY A 12 7.94 -7.83 -5.13
C GLY A 12 6.75 -7.96 -4.21
N LEU A 13 5.54 -7.64 -4.67
CA LEU A 13 4.30 -7.88 -3.92
C LEU A 13 3.73 -9.23 -4.29
N LYS A 14 3.35 -10.00 -3.29
CA LYS A 14 2.75 -11.31 -3.50
C LYS A 14 1.32 -11.35 -2.99
N ASN A 15 0.42 -11.87 -3.81
CA ASN A 15 -0.97 -12.04 -3.43
C ASN A 15 -1.07 -12.84 -2.14
N GLY A 16 -1.85 -12.33 -1.20
CA GLY A 16 -2.07 -12.99 0.07
C GLY A 16 -1.07 -12.67 1.18
N HIS A 17 0.05 -12.06 0.84
CA HIS A 17 1.01 -11.64 1.86
C HIS A 17 0.53 -10.36 2.56
N GLU A 18 0.88 -10.25 3.83
CA GLU A 18 0.60 -9.05 4.60
C GLU A 18 1.83 -8.15 4.65
N TYR A 19 1.60 -6.86 4.58
CA TYR A 19 2.67 -5.86 4.53
C TYR A 19 2.38 -4.72 5.48
N ILE A 20 3.44 -4.07 5.93
CA ILE A 20 3.31 -2.77 6.60
C ILE A 20 3.42 -1.73 5.51
N ILE A 21 2.43 -0.87 5.40
CA ILE A 21 2.38 0.16 4.38
C ILE A 21 2.06 1.52 4.99
N LYS A 22 2.48 2.57 4.30
CA LYS A 22 2.14 3.96 4.63
C LYS A 22 1.49 4.56 3.39
N ILE A 23 0.31 5.13 3.57
CA ILE A 23 -0.41 5.78 2.49
C ILE A 23 -0.54 7.25 2.83
N SER A 24 -0.05 8.12 1.95
CA SER A 24 -0.11 9.56 2.12
C SER A 24 -1.17 10.15 1.21
N LYS A 25 -1.86 11.18 1.70
CA LYS A 25 -2.87 11.89 0.92
C LYS A 25 -2.27 12.57 -0.30
N PRO A 26 -3.06 12.74 -1.35
CA PRO A 26 -2.60 13.49 -2.52
C PRO A 26 -2.21 14.91 -2.14
N THR A 27 -1.06 15.35 -2.64
CA THR A 27 -0.58 16.71 -2.44
C THR A 27 -0.10 17.25 -3.78
N GLY A 28 -0.17 18.55 -3.95
CA GLY A 28 0.34 19.20 -5.15
C GLY A 28 -0.48 18.93 -6.41
N HIS A 29 0.21 18.84 -7.53
CA HIS A 29 -0.44 18.83 -8.84
C HIS A 29 -0.99 17.49 -9.30
N TYR A 30 -0.52 16.40 -8.74
CA TYR A 30 -0.85 15.09 -9.27
C TYR A 30 -2.06 14.44 -8.62
N TYR A 31 -2.41 14.86 -7.41
CA TYR A 31 -3.58 14.34 -6.70
C TYR A 31 -3.65 12.82 -6.66
N VAL A 32 -2.50 12.19 -6.46
CA VAL A 32 -2.43 10.73 -6.31
C VAL A 32 -2.01 10.38 -4.90
N TYR A 33 -2.47 9.22 -4.43
CA TYR A 33 -2.04 8.69 -3.14
C TYR A 33 -0.70 7.98 -3.30
N ASP A 34 0.24 8.29 -2.43
CA ASP A 34 1.52 7.58 -2.40
C ASP A 34 1.40 6.42 -1.43
N CYS A 35 1.80 5.25 -1.86
CA CYS A 35 1.82 4.06 -1.03
C CYS A 35 3.26 3.56 -0.91
N HIS A 36 3.79 3.58 0.30
CA HIS A 36 5.14 3.10 0.58
C HIS A 36 5.03 1.77 1.33
N VAL A 37 5.49 0.69 0.72
CA VAL A 37 5.52 -0.63 1.32
C VAL A 37 6.89 -0.82 1.96
N ILE A 38 6.93 -1.04 3.26
CA ILE A 38 8.18 -1.03 4.03
C ILE A 38 8.57 -2.38 4.63
N PHE A 39 7.63 -3.29 4.80
CA PHE A 39 7.94 -4.59 5.39
C PHE A 39 6.95 -5.65 4.93
N ASP A 40 7.47 -6.83 4.58
CA ASP A 40 6.65 -7.99 4.28
C ASP A 40 6.50 -8.81 5.56
N VAL A 41 5.35 -8.71 6.21
CA VAL A 41 5.08 -9.38 7.48
C VAL A 41 5.07 -10.89 7.31
N THR A 42 4.51 -11.38 6.22
CA THR A 42 4.41 -12.81 5.96
C THR A 42 5.78 -13.46 5.84
N LYS A 43 6.71 -12.82 5.14
CA LYS A 43 8.08 -13.31 4.96
C LYS A 43 9.05 -12.85 6.03
N GLN A 44 8.69 -11.88 6.84
CA GLN A 44 9.57 -11.25 7.81
C GLN A 44 10.81 -10.64 7.13
N GLU A 45 10.57 -9.88 6.07
CA GLU A 45 11.63 -9.21 5.30
C GLU A 45 11.34 -7.75 5.11
N GLU A 46 12.38 -6.93 5.18
CA GLU A 46 12.29 -5.53 4.83
C GLU A 46 12.10 -5.40 3.32
N ILE A 47 11.32 -4.42 2.92
CA ILE A 47 11.07 -4.12 1.52
C ILE A 47 10.98 -2.60 1.39
N ASN A 48 11.29 -2.09 0.23
CA ASN A 48 11.19 -0.67 -0.04
C ASN A 48 10.59 -0.49 -1.42
N LEU A 49 9.28 -0.36 -1.46
CA LEU A 49 8.56 -0.30 -2.72
C LEU A 49 7.58 0.87 -2.68
N TRP A 50 7.59 1.68 -3.73
CA TRP A 50 6.70 2.82 -3.86
C TRP A 50 5.73 2.61 -5.01
N MET A 51 4.48 2.99 -4.79
CA MET A 51 3.47 2.96 -5.83
C MET A 51 2.46 4.07 -5.62
N ASN A 52 1.72 4.42 -6.66
CA ASN A 52 0.73 5.48 -6.61
C ASN A 52 -0.64 4.93 -6.93
N TYR A 53 -1.66 5.45 -6.26
CA TYR A 53 -3.05 5.12 -6.54
C TYR A 53 -3.82 6.41 -6.83
N ALA A 54 -4.67 6.35 -7.83
CA ALA A 54 -5.44 7.53 -8.24
C ALA A 54 -6.60 7.85 -7.29
N SER A 55 -7.06 6.86 -6.54
CA SER A 55 -8.23 7.03 -5.67
C SER A 55 -8.22 6.04 -4.52
N GLU A 56 -9.05 6.29 -3.51
CA GLU A 56 -9.24 5.32 -2.41
C GLU A 56 -9.82 4.01 -2.91
N ILE A 57 -10.64 4.06 -3.97
CA ILE A 57 -11.20 2.84 -4.56
C ILE A 57 -10.09 1.96 -5.10
N SER A 58 -9.10 2.55 -5.77
CA SER A 58 -7.94 1.80 -6.27
C SER A 58 -7.16 1.16 -5.13
N ILE A 59 -6.99 1.87 -4.01
CA ILE A 59 -6.32 1.32 -2.83
C ILE A 59 -7.09 0.10 -2.32
N LYS A 60 -8.39 0.23 -2.17
CA LYS A 60 -9.25 -0.85 -1.66
C LYS A 60 -9.34 -2.04 -2.62
N ASN A 61 -9.15 -1.81 -3.91
CA ASN A 61 -9.13 -2.88 -4.90
C ASN A 61 -7.84 -3.72 -4.83
N ASN A 62 -6.79 -3.17 -4.28
CA ASN A 62 -5.48 -3.84 -4.21
C ASN A 62 -5.13 -4.34 -2.82
N TRP A 63 -5.70 -3.75 -1.79
CA TRP A 63 -5.34 -4.03 -0.41
C TRP A 63 -6.57 -4.30 0.46
N GLU A 64 -6.45 -5.30 1.33
CA GLU A 64 -7.47 -5.61 2.32
C GLU A 64 -7.01 -5.10 3.67
N PHE A 65 -7.85 -4.29 4.32
CA PHE A 65 -7.56 -3.71 5.63
C PHE A 65 -8.87 -3.32 6.31
N ASP A 66 -8.84 -3.15 7.63
CA ASP A 66 -10.06 -2.79 8.38
C ASP A 66 -10.40 -1.32 8.20
N LYS A 67 -9.42 -0.46 8.31
CA LYS A 67 -9.62 0.98 8.24
C LYS A 67 -8.45 1.64 7.52
N LEU A 68 -8.76 2.49 6.55
CA LEU A 68 -7.74 3.24 5.84
C LEU A 68 -7.15 4.31 6.77
N GLU A 69 -5.84 4.24 6.94
CA GLU A 69 -5.09 5.22 7.72
C GLU A 69 -4.20 6.00 6.77
N LEU A 70 -4.40 7.30 6.73
CA LEU A 70 -3.62 8.18 5.86
C LEU A 70 -2.63 8.98 6.70
N ASP A 71 -1.38 8.99 6.25
CA ASP A 71 -0.36 9.82 6.87
C ASP A 71 -0.53 11.25 6.38
N ASN A 72 -0.52 12.18 7.31
CA ASN A 72 -0.53 13.61 6.99
C ASN A 72 0.89 14.14 7.18
N GLU A 73 1.42 14.73 6.16
CA GLU A 73 2.70 15.42 6.26
C GLU A 73 2.49 16.89 6.57
#